data_a21dccbfd325651c43167752400981f3
#
_entry.id   a21dccbfd325651c43167752400981f3
#
_cell.length_a   1.000
_cell.length_b   1.000
_cell.length_c   1.000
_cell.angle_alpha   90.00
_cell.angle_beta   90.00
_cell.angle_gamma   90.00
#
_symmetry.space_group_name_H-M   'P 1'
#
loop_
_entity.id
_entity.type
_entity.pdbx_description
1 polymer ?
#
loop_
_entity_poly.entity_id
_entity_poly.type
_entity_poly.pdbx_seq_one_letter_code
_entity_poly.pdbx_strand_id
1 'polypeptide(L)'
;LLAASAASDVYKRQNPYRRMQKAIRTNNTAENLVKREFEMHGPRSVLLTDITYIPLNGAFCYLSTILDGCTKQVLSYVLSESLEVDFVLETVQKMVHQHGISLKKETILHSDQGCHYTCIKFIQLVKNSSLRQSMSRKGNCWDNAPQESFFGHMKDELAEKIPNWTCFADVQRSIDDWMDYYNNDRYQWDLAKLSPNEYYQYLTTGSYPC
;
A
#
# COMPACT_ATOMS: atom_id res chain seq x y z
N LEU A 1 -4.73 0.65 -48.01
CA LEU A 1 -4.60 1.32 -46.72
C LEU A 1 -5.67 0.91 -45.70
N LEU A 2 -6.77 0.28 -46.09
CA LEU A 2 -7.84 -0.19 -45.20
C LEU A 2 -7.61 -1.59 -44.59
N ALA A 3 -6.73 -2.40 -45.16
CA ALA A 3 -6.47 -3.77 -44.67
C ALA A 3 -5.56 -3.83 -43.43
N ALA A 4 -4.71 -2.83 -43.19
CA ALA A 4 -3.79 -2.79 -42.06
C ALA A 4 -4.50 -2.45 -40.71
N SER A 5 -5.60 -1.71 -40.75
CA SER A 5 -6.37 -1.34 -39.58
C SER A 5 -7.17 -2.52 -39.02
N ALA A 6 -7.74 -3.35 -39.86
CA ALA A 6 -8.53 -4.52 -39.46
C ALA A 6 -7.67 -5.62 -38.79
N ALA A 7 -6.43 -5.83 -39.27
CA ALA A 7 -5.51 -6.81 -38.67
C ALA A 7 -5.05 -6.39 -37.25
N SER A 8 -4.85 -5.10 -37.02
CA SER A 8 -4.50 -4.55 -35.69
C SER A 8 -5.62 -4.69 -34.66
N ASP A 9 -6.87 -4.56 -35.08
CA ASP A 9 -8.03 -4.69 -34.20
C ASP A 9 -8.39 -6.15 -33.87
N VAL A 10 -8.12 -7.08 -34.80
CA VAL A 10 -8.27 -8.53 -34.55
C VAL A 10 -7.21 -9.02 -33.55
N TYR A 11 -5.96 -8.52 -33.63
CA TYR A 11 -4.91 -8.87 -32.69
C TYR A 11 -5.19 -8.35 -31.26
N LYS A 12 -5.81 -7.17 -31.13
CA LYS A 12 -6.25 -6.63 -29.83
C LYS A 12 -7.39 -7.43 -29.18
N ARG A 13 -8.20 -8.14 -29.97
CA ARG A 13 -9.33 -8.93 -29.47
C ARG A 13 -8.98 -10.33 -28.97
N GLN A 14 -7.80 -10.86 -29.28
CA GLN A 14 -7.48 -12.28 -29.10
C GLN A 14 -6.31 -12.56 -28.15
N ASN A 15 -6.09 -11.77 -27.11
CA ASN A 15 -5.13 -12.17 -26.10
C ASN A 15 -5.85 -13.03 -25.01
N PRO A 16 -5.75 -14.39 -25.08
CA PRO A 16 -6.42 -15.29 -24.12
C PRO A 16 -5.93 -15.05 -22.69
N TYR A 17 -4.67 -14.62 -22.50
CA TYR A 17 -4.11 -14.25 -21.20
C TYR A 17 -4.85 -13.08 -20.58
N ARG A 18 -5.24 -12.04 -21.33
CA ARG A 18 -6.01 -10.90 -20.80
C ARG A 18 -7.41 -11.33 -20.32
N ARG A 19 -8.07 -12.25 -21.03
CA ARG A 19 -9.38 -12.77 -20.60
C ARG A 19 -9.25 -13.62 -19.34
N MET A 20 -8.24 -14.47 -19.27
CA MET A 20 -7.97 -15.30 -18.10
C MET A 20 -7.57 -14.48 -16.88
N GLN A 21 -6.68 -13.48 -17.04
CA GLN A 21 -6.33 -12.53 -15.98
C GLN A 21 -7.54 -11.71 -15.51
N LYS A 22 -8.41 -11.29 -16.45
CA LYS A 22 -9.64 -10.57 -16.10
C LYS A 22 -10.62 -11.47 -15.33
N ALA A 23 -10.77 -12.73 -15.73
CA ALA A 23 -11.61 -13.70 -15.04
C ALA A 23 -11.09 -14.01 -13.62
N ILE A 24 -9.77 -14.21 -13.47
CA ILE A 24 -9.13 -14.42 -12.17
C ILE A 24 -9.35 -13.21 -11.25
N ARG A 25 -9.15 -11.98 -11.77
CA ARG A 25 -9.40 -10.75 -11.00
C ARG A 25 -10.86 -10.64 -10.56
N THR A 26 -11.81 -10.93 -11.45
CA THR A 26 -13.24 -10.81 -11.15
C THR A 26 -13.69 -11.81 -10.09
N ASN A 27 -13.14 -13.02 -10.09
CA ASN A 27 -13.50 -14.07 -9.14
C ASN A 27 -12.83 -13.92 -7.75
N ASN A 28 -11.74 -13.15 -7.66
CA ASN A 28 -10.95 -12.97 -6.43
C ASN A 28 -11.07 -11.56 -5.84
N THR A 29 -12.07 -10.78 -6.24
CA THR A 29 -12.31 -9.44 -5.69
C THR A 29 -13.08 -9.55 -4.37
N ALA A 30 -12.50 -8.99 -3.30
CA ALA A 30 -13.16 -8.88 -2.01
C ALA A 30 -14.13 -7.69 -1.97
N GLU A 31 -15.13 -7.75 -1.08
CA GLU A 31 -16.06 -6.65 -0.84
C GLU A 31 -15.34 -5.46 -0.19
N ASN A 32 -15.82 -4.23 -0.45
CA ASN A 32 -15.36 -3.04 0.27
C ASN A 32 -16.01 -2.98 1.65
N LEU A 33 -15.26 -3.40 2.66
CA LEU A 33 -15.70 -3.40 4.05
C LEU A 33 -15.46 -2.06 4.76
N VAL A 34 -14.54 -1.24 4.25
CA VAL A 34 -14.09 0.01 4.90
C VAL A 34 -15.05 1.17 4.65
N LYS A 35 -15.65 1.25 3.45
CA LYS A 35 -16.61 2.29 3.06
C LYS A 35 -16.12 3.72 3.32
N ARG A 36 -14.80 3.95 3.27
CA ARG A 36 -14.09 5.22 3.58
C ARG A 36 -14.08 5.63 5.06
N GLU A 37 -14.50 4.76 5.95
CA GLU A 37 -14.49 5.01 7.39
C GLU A 37 -13.15 4.60 8.00
N PHE A 38 -12.03 5.17 7.48
CA PHE A 38 -10.68 4.76 7.83
C PHE A 38 -10.33 4.99 9.30
N GLU A 39 -10.82 6.04 9.92
CA GLU A 39 -10.47 6.49 11.26
C GLU A 39 -11.45 6.02 12.34
N MET A 40 -12.68 5.72 11.95
CA MET A 40 -13.78 5.44 12.89
C MET A 40 -13.61 4.16 13.72
N HIS A 41 -12.75 3.26 13.26
CA HIS A 41 -12.58 1.94 13.89
C HIS A 41 -11.44 1.90 14.94
N GLY A 42 -10.71 3.01 15.12
CA GLY A 42 -9.56 3.11 16.02
C GLY A 42 -8.28 2.42 15.50
N PRO A 43 -7.17 2.54 16.27
CA PRO A 43 -5.88 2.01 15.86
C PRO A 43 -5.91 0.50 15.56
N ARG A 44 -5.14 0.08 14.54
CA ARG A 44 -4.96 -1.31 14.11
C ARG A 44 -6.24 -2.02 13.62
N SER A 45 -7.30 -1.29 13.36
CA SER A 45 -8.58 -1.87 12.89
C SER A 45 -8.67 -1.91 11.37
N VAL A 46 -8.21 -0.86 10.70
CA VAL A 46 -8.18 -0.75 9.24
C VAL A 46 -6.75 -0.44 8.80
N LEU A 47 -6.14 -1.36 8.09
CA LEU A 47 -4.82 -1.22 7.50
C LEU A 47 -4.98 -1.03 5.98
N LEU A 48 -4.24 -0.11 5.42
CA LEU A 48 -4.25 0.21 4.00
C LEU A 48 -2.95 -0.25 3.37
N THR A 49 -3.00 -0.92 2.23
CA THR A 49 -1.81 -1.34 1.49
C THR A 49 -1.89 -0.93 0.04
N ASP A 50 -0.76 -0.46 -0.49
CA ASP A 50 -0.64 -0.08 -1.89
C ASP A 50 0.82 -0.12 -2.33
N ILE A 51 1.04 0.01 -3.64
CA ILE A 51 2.35 0.02 -4.28
C ILE A 51 2.55 1.35 -4.98
N THR A 52 3.71 1.96 -4.76
CA THR A 52 4.13 3.11 -5.55
C THR A 52 5.41 2.84 -6.32
N TYR A 53 5.59 3.57 -7.42
CA TYR A 53 6.73 3.51 -8.32
C TYR A 53 7.69 4.63 -7.98
N ILE A 54 8.96 4.32 -7.85
CA ILE A 54 10.05 5.23 -7.52
C ILE A 54 11.05 5.21 -8.67
N PRO A 55 11.28 6.34 -9.36
CA PRO A 55 12.19 6.37 -10.50
C PRO A 55 13.65 6.20 -10.05
N LEU A 56 14.41 5.39 -10.80
CA LEU A 56 15.84 5.20 -10.62
C LEU A 56 16.50 4.93 -11.97
N ASN A 57 17.38 5.81 -12.43
CA ASN A 57 18.22 5.64 -13.65
C ASN A 57 17.44 5.22 -14.90
N GLY A 58 16.27 5.84 -15.17
CA GLY A 58 15.43 5.52 -16.33
C GLY A 58 14.60 4.24 -16.19
N ALA A 59 14.68 3.57 -15.04
CA ALA A 59 13.83 2.45 -14.63
C ALA A 59 13.03 2.81 -13.36
N PHE A 60 12.42 1.81 -12.72
CA PHE A 60 11.67 1.99 -11.49
C PHE A 60 12.06 0.95 -10.44
N CYS A 61 12.11 1.38 -9.19
CA CYS A 61 11.92 0.54 -8.01
C CYS A 61 10.46 0.60 -7.57
N TYR A 62 10.04 -0.36 -6.79
CA TYR A 62 8.66 -0.53 -6.33
C TYR A 62 8.62 -0.57 -4.82
N LEU A 63 7.83 0.29 -4.22
CA LEU A 63 7.65 0.35 -2.78
C LEU A 63 6.24 -0.12 -2.41
N SER A 64 6.16 -1.21 -1.65
CA SER A 64 4.93 -1.67 -1.01
C SER A 64 4.90 -1.20 0.43
N THR A 65 3.77 -0.68 0.89
CA THR A 65 3.61 -0.18 2.27
C THR A 65 2.32 -0.68 2.90
N ILE A 66 2.30 -0.75 4.23
CA ILE A 66 1.09 -0.93 5.02
C ILE A 66 0.98 0.23 6.01
N LEU A 67 -0.11 0.99 5.88
CA LEU A 67 -0.44 2.17 6.67
C LEU A 67 -1.63 1.87 7.59
N ASP A 68 -1.57 2.29 8.85
CA ASP A 68 -2.74 2.30 9.73
C ASP A 68 -3.68 3.45 9.33
N GLY A 69 -4.91 3.14 8.97
CA GLY A 69 -5.90 4.13 8.53
C GLY A 69 -6.25 5.16 9.59
N CYS A 70 -6.20 4.78 10.88
CA CYS A 70 -6.51 5.66 12.00
C CYS A 70 -5.33 6.56 12.37
N THR A 71 -4.16 5.99 12.63
CA THR A 71 -3.00 6.72 13.15
C THR A 71 -2.07 7.24 12.06
N LYS A 72 -2.29 6.87 10.81
CA LYS A 72 -1.40 7.13 9.67
C LYS A 72 0.02 6.56 9.83
N GLN A 73 0.24 5.70 10.83
CA GLN A 73 1.53 5.06 11.06
C GLN A 73 1.86 4.06 9.95
N VAL A 74 3.05 4.15 9.39
CA VAL A 74 3.59 3.11 8.50
C VAL A 74 4.04 1.92 9.35
N LEU A 75 3.34 0.79 9.21
CA LEU A 75 3.59 -0.41 10.00
C LEU A 75 4.67 -1.30 9.40
N SER A 76 4.75 -1.31 8.09
CA SER A 76 5.79 -2.02 7.34
C SER A 76 5.88 -1.51 5.93
N TYR A 77 7.04 -1.71 5.34
CA TYR A 77 7.30 -1.44 3.92
C TYR A 77 8.39 -2.36 3.39
N VAL A 78 8.39 -2.57 2.09
CA VAL A 78 9.44 -3.27 1.34
C VAL A 78 9.68 -2.57 0.03
N LEU A 79 10.94 -2.21 -0.23
CA LEU A 79 11.41 -1.72 -1.51
C LEU A 79 11.95 -2.89 -2.35
N SER A 80 11.65 -2.92 -3.64
CA SER A 80 12.07 -3.98 -4.56
C SER A 80 12.43 -3.43 -5.93
N GLU A 81 13.37 -4.05 -6.61
CA GLU A 81 13.66 -3.81 -8.03
C GLU A 81 12.70 -4.60 -8.95
N SER A 82 11.97 -5.58 -8.41
CA SER A 82 11.01 -6.41 -9.14
C SER A 82 9.58 -6.09 -8.73
N LEU A 83 8.66 -6.02 -9.72
CA LEU A 83 7.22 -5.85 -9.51
C LEU A 83 6.50 -7.19 -9.30
N GLU A 84 7.18 -8.24 -8.94
CA GLU A 84 6.58 -9.53 -8.62
C GLU A 84 5.85 -9.48 -7.26
N VAL A 85 4.94 -10.43 -7.03
CA VAL A 85 4.10 -10.42 -5.82
C VAL A 85 4.89 -10.59 -4.52
N ASP A 86 6.09 -11.13 -4.57
CA ASP A 86 6.82 -11.58 -3.39
C ASP A 86 7.15 -10.44 -2.41
N PHE A 87 7.49 -9.21 -2.90
CA PHE A 87 7.74 -8.06 -2.02
C PHE A 87 6.47 -7.57 -1.31
N VAL A 88 5.29 -7.73 -1.92
CA VAL A 88 4.01 -7.42 -1.28
C VAL A 88 3.70 -8.43 -0.19
N LEU A 89 3.98 -9.72 -0.43
CA LEU A 89 3.83 -10.76 0.59
C LEU A 89 4.78 -10.52 1.77
N GLU A 90 6.03 -10.15 1.49
CA GLU A 90 7.02 -9.80 2.49
C GLU A 90 6.57 -8.60 3.34
N THR A 91 5.95 -7.57 2.73
CA THR A 91 5.40 -6.42 3.46
C THR A 91 4.35 -6.86 4.49
N VAL A 92 3.44 -7.78 4.11
CA VAL A 92 2.44 -8.32 5.04
C VAL A 92 3.10 -9.16 6.13
N GLN A 93 4.06 -10.02 5.79
CA GLN A 93 4.77 -10.86 6.76
C GLN A 93 5.54 -10.03 7.79
N LYS A 94 6.25 -8.98 7.35
CA LYS A 94 6.94 -8.04 8.24
C LYS A 94 5.96 -7.37 9.20
N MET A 95 4.84 -6.87 8.69
CA MET A 95 3.80 -6.23 9.50
C MET A 95 3.26 -7.20 10.57
N VAL A 96 2.93 -8.42 10.19
CA VAL A 96 2.43 -9.44 11.14
C VAL A 96 3.49 -9.81 12.16
N HIS A 97 4.74 -9.94 11.77
CA HIS A 97 5.84 -10.25 12.68
C HIS A 97 6.08 -9.13 13.71
N GLN A 98 6.06 -7.88 13.28
CA GLN A 98 6.37 -6.72 14.11
C GLN A 98 5.18 -6.26 14.97
N HIS A 99 3.96 -6.36 14.45
CA HIS A 99 2.77 -5.78 15.06
C HIS A 99 1.66 -6.79 15.36
N GLY A 100 1.85 -8.07 15.09
CA GLY A 100 0.81 -9.12 15.21
C GLY A 100 0.11 -9.15 16.55
N ILE A 101 0.82 -8.88 17.66
CA ILE A 101 0.25 -8.84 19.00
C ILE A 101 -0.75 -7.67 19.17
N SER A 102 -0.54 -6.55 18.47
CA SER A 102 -1.40 -5.37 18.52
C SER A 102 -2.58 -5.41 17.57
N LEU A 103 -2.60 -6.39 16.63
CA LEU A 103 -3.69 -6.55 15.68
C LEU A 103 -4.91 -7.16 16.36
N LYS A 104 -6.08 -6.69 15.97
CA LYS A 104 -7.36 -7.24 16.41
C LYS A 104 -7.75 -8.43 15.52
N LYS A 105 -8.54 -9.35 16.06
CA LYS A 105 -9.06 -10.51 15.31
C LYS A 105 -9.88 -10.12 14.06
N GLU A 106 -10.41 -8.90 14.02
CA GLU A 106 -11.22 -8.35 12.93
C GLU A 106 -10.47 -7.30 12.09
N THR A 107 -9.14 -7.18 12.25
CA THR A 107 -8.35 -6.20 11.49
C THR A 107 -8.53 -6.40 9.99
N ILE A 108 -8.89 -5.32 9.30
CA ILE A 108 -9.10 -5.29 7.86
C ILE A 108 -7.80 -4.87 7.18
N LEU A 109 -7.38 -5.62 6.15
CA LEU A 109 -6.34 -5.19 5.22
C LEU A 109 -7.02 -4.78 3.91
N HIS A 110 -7.02 -3.47 3.63
CA HIS A 110 -7.67 -2.87 2.48
C HIS A 110 -6.67 -2.52 1.38
N SER A 111 -6.99 -2.85 0.15
CA SER A 111 -6.17 -2.58 -1.04
C SER A 111 -7.03 -2.14 -2.23
N ASP A 112 -6.38 -1.78 -3.32
CA ASP A 112 -7.03 -1.72 -4.63
C ASP A 112 -7.31 -3.14 -5.20
N GLN A 113 -7.85 -3.21 -6.43
CA GLN A 113 -8.08 -4.48 -7.14
C GLN A 113 -6.89 -4.87 -8.04
N GLY A 114 -5.66 -4.50 -7.68
CA GLY A 114 -4.45 -4.84 -8.41
C GLY A 114 -4.17 -6.35 -8.46
N CYS A 115 -3.37 -6.79 -9.44
CA CYS A 115 -3.07 -8.20 -9.62
C CYS A 115 -2.31 -8.81 -8.43
N HIS A 116 -1.53 -8.02 -7.72
CA HIS A 116 -0.81 -8.43 -6.52
C HIS A 116 -1.77 -8.83 -5.39
N TYR A 117 -2.87 -8.09 -5.23
CA TYR A 117 -3.85 -8.29 -4.15
C TYR A 117 -4.96 -9.30 -4.47
N THR A 118 -5.16 -9.60 -5.78
CA THR A 118 -6.13 -10.59 -6.24
C THR A 118 -5.51 -11.97 -6.50
N CYS A 119 -4.19 -12.12 -6.33
CA CYS A 119 -3.53 -13.41 -6.52
C CYS A 119 -3.78 -14.35 -5.32
N ILE A 120 -3.78 -15.65 -5.60
CA ILE A 120 -4.07 -16.69 -4.60
C ILE A 120 -3.08 -16.65 -3.43
N LYS A 121 -1.79 -16.41 -3.68
CA LYS A 121 -0.75 -16.33 -2.64
C LYS A 121 -1.08 -15.25 -1.61
N PHE A 122 -1.48 -14.05 -2.07
CA PHE A 122 -1.84 -12.94 -1.20
C PHE A 122 -3.09 -13.24 -0.38
N ILE A 123 -4.16 -13.75 -1.02
CA ILE A 123 -5.41 -14.10 -0.36
C ILE A 123 -5.18 -15.14 0.75
N GLN A 124 -4.37 -16.16 0.46
CA GLN A 124 -4.02 -17.19 1.44
C GLN A 124 -3.21 -16.64 2.61
N LEU A 125 -2.23 -15.74 2.32
CA LEU A 125 -1.43 -15.10 3.35
C LEU A 125 -2.30 -14.26 4.29
N VAL A 126 -3.17 -13.41 3.75
CA VAL A 126 -4.08 -12.56 4.54
C VAL A 126 -4.98 -13.41 5.44
N LYS A 127 -5.56 -14.47 4.88
CA LYS A 127 -6.39 -15.43 5.64
C LYS A 127 -5.61 -16.15 6.76
N ASN A 128 -4.41 -16.62 6.45
CA ASN A 128 -3.56 -17.32 7.42
C ASN A 128 -3.05 -16.39 8.54
N SER A 129 -2.96 -15.10 8.25
CA SER A 129 -2.62 -14.05 9.22
C SER A 129 -3.81 -13.57 10.06
N SER A 130 -4.99 -14.22 9.94
CA SER A 130 -6.23 -13.84 10.64
C SER A 130 -6.69 -12.40 10.33
N LEU A 131 -6.35 -11.90 9.14
CA LEU A 131 -6.79 -10.59 8.64
C LEU A 131 -8.00 -10.76 7.72
N ARG A 132 -8.84 -9.73 7.65
CA ARG A 132 -9.97 -9.66 6.70
C ARG A 132 -9.55 -8.83 5.50
N GLN A 133 -9.63 -9.44 4.32
CA GLN A 133 -9.36 -8.72 3.08
C GLN A 133 -10.54 -7.82 2.70
N SER A 134 -10.23 -6.58 2.28
CA SER A 134 -11.17 -5.62 1.73
C SER A 134 -10.56 -4.97 0.50
N MET A 135 -11.38 -4.61 -0.48
CA MET A 135 -10.90 -3.97 -1.71
C MET A 135 -11.71 -2.73 -2.07
N SER A 136 -11.02 -1.72 -2.59
CA SER A 136 -11.64 -0.53 -3.18
C SER A 136 -12.59 -0.91 -4.31
N ARG A 137 -13.62 -0.12 -4.51
CA ARG A 137 -14.49 -0.27 -5.69
C ARG A 137 -13.69 0.06 -6.96
N LYS A 138 -13.97 -0.65 -8.02
CA LYS A 138 -13.26 -0.45 -9.30
C LYS A 138 -13.37 0.99 -9.79
N GLY A 139 -12.21 1.61 -10.05
CA GLY A 139 -12.12 2.98 -10.58
C GLY A 139 -12.47 4.07 -9.55
N ASN A 140 -12.45 3.75 -8.26
CA ASN A 140 -12.76 4.71 -7.20
C ASN A 140 -11.52 4.95 -6.31
N CYS A 141 -10.70 5.94 -6.69
CA CYS A 141 -9.48 6.33 -5.98
C CYS A 141 -9.75 6.80 -4.54
N TRP A 142 -10.91 7.40 -4.28
CA TRP A 142 -11.30 7.84 -2.93
C TRP A 142 -11.35 6.72 -1.89
N ASP A 143 -11.48 5.48 -2.34
CA ASP A 143 -11.53 4.33 -1.44
C ASP A 143 -10.13 3.96 -0.87
N ASN A 144 -9.04 4.56 -1.38
CA ASN A 144 -7.66 4.42 -0.87
C ASN A 144 -6.94 5.79 -0.68
N ALA A 145 -7.70 6.86 -0.51
CA ALA A 145 -7.20 8.23 -0.45
C ALA A 145 -6.08 8.47 0.60
N PRO A 146 -6.09 7.87 1.82
CA PRO A 146 -5.00 8.07 2.77
C PRO A 146 -3.66 7.54 2.26
N GLN A 147 -3.67 6.43 1.52
CA GLN A 147 -2.46 5.85 0.94
C GLN A 147 -1.92 6.68 -0.22
N GLU A 148 -2.83 7.21 -1.07
CA GLU A 148 -2.47 8.12 -2.16
C GLU A 148 -1.84 9.41 -1.61
N SER A 149 -2.44 10.01 -0.56
CA SER A 149 -1.91 11.19 0.12
C SER A 149 -0.53 10.93 0.74
N PHE A 150 -0.37 9.80 1.41
CA PHE A 150 0.91 9.38 1.98
C PHE A 150 2.02 9.30 0.91
N PHE A 151 1.75 8.64 -0.21
CA PHE A 151 2.73 8.55 -1.31
C PHE A 151 3.00 9.90 -1.97
N GLY A 152 1.99 10.77 -2.06
CA GLY A 152 2.17 12.14 -2.54
C GLY A 152 3.18 12.89 -1.69
N HIS A 153 2.96 12.97 -0.38
CA HIS A 153 3.88 13.64 0.55
C HIS A 153 5.29 13.05 0.51
N MET A 154 5.42 11.72 0.50
CA MET A 154 6.72 11.07 0.40
C MET A 154 7.48 11.48 -0.86
N LYS A 155 6.82 11.48 -2.01
CA LYS A 155 7.46 11.85 -3.29
C LYS A 155 7.82 13.32 -3.35
N ASP A 156 6.98 14.18 -2.84
CA ASP A 156 7.21 15.63 -2.81
C ASP A 156 8.40 15.97 -1.90
N GLU A 157 8.46 15.37 -0.71
CA GLU A 157 9.55 15.61 0.25
C GLU A 157 10.89 14.96 -0.17
N LEU A 158 10.86 13.90 -0.97
CA LEU A 158 12.06 13.26 -1.53
C LEU A 158 12.45 13.83 -2.92
N ALA A 159 11.68 14.74 -3.51
CA ALA A 159 11.87 15.20 -4.87
C ALA A 159 13.29 15.72 -5.16
N GLU A 160 13.89 16.43 -4.21
CA GLU A 160 15.27 16.96 -4.34
C GLU A 160 16.34 15.87 -4.24
N LYS A 161 16.06 14.73 -3.61
CA LYS A 161 16.98 13.60 -3.46
C LYS A 161 16.97 12.67 -4.67
N ILE A 162 15.82 12.53 -5.35
CA ILE A 162 15.62 11.61 -6.48
C ILE A 162 16.69 11.75 -7.58
N PRO A 163 17.06 12.96 -8.05
CA PRO A 163 18.07 13.11 -9.10
C PRO A 163 19.48 12.63 -8.69
N ASN A 164 19.74 12.52 -7.40
CA ASN A 164 21.06 12.13 -6.85
C ASN A 164 21.19 10.63 -6.60
N TRP A 165 20.13 9.85 -6.75
CA TRP A 165 20.18 8.41 -6.57
C TRP A 165 20.90 7.73 -7.74
N THR A 166 21.94 6.98 -7.44
CA THR A 166 22.75 6.28 -8.43
C THR A 166 22.55 4.78 -8.43
N CYS A 167 22.06 4.22 -7.32
CA CYS A 167 21.85 2.79 -7.15
C CYS A 167 20.67 2.51 -6.21
N PHE A 168 20.25 1.26 -6.17
CA PHE A 168 19.16 0.79 -5.31
C PHE A 168 19.42 1.10 -3.81
N ALA A 169 20.67 0.98 -3.37
CA ALA A 169 21.04 1.26 -1.97
C ALA A 169 20.83 2.74 -1.58
N ASP A 170 20.98 3.68 -2.53
CA ASP A 170 20.71 5.11 -2.26
C ASP A 170 19.20 5.34 -2.07
N VAL A 171 18.38 4.69 -2.90
CA VAL A 171 16.91 4.73 -2.77
C VAL A 171 16.48 4.12 -1.43
N GLN A 172 16.99 2.92 -1.11
CA GLN A 172 16.67 2.20 0.13
C GLN A 172 16.98 3.07 1.35
N ARG A 173 18.19 3.63 1.44
CA ARG A 173 18.58 4.51 2.55
C ARG A 173 17.68 5.74 2.66
N SER A 174 17.38 6.39 1.54
CA SER A 174 16.55 7.59 1.54
C SER A 174 15.11 7.28 1.97
N ILE A 175 14.58 6.12 1.59
CA ILE A 175 13.26 5.64 2.02
C ILE A 175 13.29 5.28 3.51
N ASP A 176 14.30 4.56 3.98
CA ASP A 176 14.43 4.17 5.39
C ASP A 176 14.49 5.41 6.31
N ASP A 177 15.35 6.39 5.96
CA ASP A 177 15.46 7.66 6.69
C ASP A 177 14.14 8.43 6.69
N TRP A 178 13.44 8.46 5.55
CA TRP A 178 12.16 9.17 5.44
C TRP A 178 11.04 8.47 6.21
N MET A 179 10.99 7.15 6.22
CA MET A 179 10.00 6.37 6.97
C MET A 179 10.18 6.53 8.48
N ASP A 180 11.42 6.58 8.94
CA ASP A 180 11.73 6.86 10.34
C ASP A 180 11.28 8.27 10.74
N TYR A 181 11.69 9.28 9.97
CA TYR A 181 11.23 10.67 10.13
C TYR A 181 9.70 10.78 10.10
N TYR A 182 9.04 10.16 9.12
CA TYR A 182 7.59 10.20 8.97
C TYR A 182 6.86 9.67 10.20
N ASN A 183 7.30 8.53 10.73
CA ASN A 183 6.67 7.90 11.87
C ASN A 183 6.96 8.59 13.19
N ASN A 184 8.18 9.13 13.39
CA ASN A 184 8.65 9.59 14.69
C ASN A 184 8.66 11.12 14.85
N ASP A 185 8.94 11.88 13.78
CA ASP A 185 9.21 13.32 13.88
C ASP A 185 8.26 14.19 13.08
N ARG A 186 7.65 13.64 12.01
CA ARG A 186 6.75 14.39 11.15
C ARG A 186 5.39 14.57 11.81
N TYR A 187 5.18 15.69 12.49
CA TYR A 187 3.86 16.02 13.04
C TYR A 187 2.83 16.32 11.94
N GLN A 188 1.57 15.97 12.19
CA GLN A 188 0.45 16.16 11.28
C GLN A 188 -0.71 16.87 12.00
N TRP A 189 -1.32 17.85 11.33
CA TRP A 189 -2.39 18.64 11.92
C TRP A 189 -3.58 17.79 12.35
N ASP A 190 -3.96 16.82 11.52
CA ASP A 190 -5.10 15.94 11.74
C ASP A 190 -4.84 14.89 12.84
N LEU A 191 -3.58 14.71 13.25
CA LEU A 191 -3.15 13.83 14.33
C LEU A 191 -2.88 14.60 15.64
N ALA A 192 -3.69 15.61 15.94
CA ALA A 192 -3.51 16.47 17.11
C ALA A 192 -2.12 17.14 17.17
N LYS A 193 -1.49 17.43 16.04
CA LYS A 193 -0.13 17.93 15.87
C LYS A 193 0.95 16.98 16.43
N LEU A 194 0.70 15.70 16.41
CA LEU A 194 1.63 14.66 16.79
C LEU A 194 2.17 13.94 15.55
N SER A 195 3.31 13.25 15.71
CA SER A 195 3.76 12.25 14.75
C SER A 195 2.86 11.01 14.80
N PRO A 196 2.84 10.16 13.78
CA PRO A 196 2.06 8.93 13.76
C PRO A 196 2.30 8.02 14.98
N ASN A 197 3.56 7.90 15.43
CA ASN A 197 3.91 7.09 16.59
C ASN A 197 3.41 7.71 17.91
N GLU A 198 3.59 9.02 18.06
CA GLU A 198 3.07 9.76 19.23
C GLU A 198 1.54 9.71 19.29
N TYR A 199 0.88 9.87 18.14
CA TYR A 199 -0.57 9.80 18.07
C TYR A 199 -1.10 8.40 18.41
N TYR A 200 -0.43 7.35 17.98
CA TYR A 200 -0.75 5.99 18.41
C TYR A 200 -0.61 5.83 19.93
N GLN A 201 0.47 6.34 20.52
CA GLN A 201 0.67 6.32 21.97
C GLN A 201 -0.42 7.11 22.69
N TYR A 202 -0.74 8.31 22.23
CA TYR A 202 -1.81 9.13 22.79
C TYR A 202 -3.16 8.39 22.80
N LEU A 203 -3.55 7.76 21.68
CA LEU A 203 -4.80 7.02 21.58
C LEU A 203 -4.84 5.77 22.47
N THR A 204 -3.68 5.16 22.75
CA THR A 204 -3.62 3.92 23.55
C THR A 204 -3.44 4.17 25.04
N THR A 205 -2.78 5.24 25.44
CA THR A 205 -2.50 5.58 26.85
C THR A 205 -3.42 6.64 27.42
N GLY A 206 -4.06 7.46 26.57
CA GLY A 206 -4.84 8.62 26.96
C GLY A 206 -4.00 9.82 27.40
N SER A 207 -2.65 9.72 27.35
CA SER A 207 -1.72 10.78 27.77
C SER A 207 -1.12 11.47 26.55
N TYR A 208 -1.31 12.79 26.47
CA TYR A 208 -0.68 13.58 25.40
C TYR A 208 0.84 13.65 25.64
N PRO A 209 1.68 13.36 24.63
CA PRO A 209 3.13 13.47 24.76
C PRO A 209 3.55 14.91 25.08
N CYS A 210 4.52 15.07 25.98
CA CYS A 210 5.07 16.36 26.39
C CYS A 210 6.27 16.72 25.53
#